data_d1b2edfea28f0b88e0d7bdb7a9cd03e7
#
_entry.id   d1b2edfea28f0b88e0d7bdb7a9cd03e7
#
_cell.length_a   1.000
_cell.length_b   1.000
_cell.length_c   1.000
_cell.angle_alpha   90.00
_cell.angle_beta   90.00
_cell.angle_gamma   90.00
#
_symmetry.space_group_name_H-M   'P 1'
#
loop_
_entity.id
_entity.type
_entity.pdbx_description
1 polymer ?
#
loop_
_entity_poly.entity_id
_entity_poly.type
_entity_poly.pdbx_seq_one_letter_code
_entity_poly.pdbx_strand_id
1 'polypeptide(L)'
;MTYAVVNASSARHGFVGAPGALGVIGEFRLPARRLEIRRIDTPTVTALIVDLERDFAVAGNWFSPDVHYFDMSLIPRPSSSRGCFEDVFAERQTYGKIFVAPAGYRLRGEGGPGCLQHSLNVFVRAHPLFPDEDLLGDNLAPLLKDCLRFKSEAVRHILERIASEVAQPGFASEILVEGLGLTLLAEAARMLETRLGDQGRKGGLPLWRIKLIEARVRDGERAPSIAELAELCSLSRRQLTRAYREETGRTVSAFVQEITVERAKTLLTDTDRPIRAVAHAVGFTNPAAFANAFRRAAGQTPRAYRQTRRG
;
A
#
# COMPACT_ATOMS: atom_id res chain seq x y z
N MET A 1 13.21 -16.60 23.16
CA MET A 1 11.82 -16.73 23.69
C MET A 1 11.68 -15.80 24.88
N THR A 2 11.00 -14.70 24.73
CA THR A 2 10.82 -13.75 25.82
C THR A 2 9.34 -13.71 26.18
N TYR A 3 8.97 -14.36 27.27
CA TYR A 3 7.67 -14.17 27.89
C TYR A 3 7.77 -12.93 28.79
N ALA A 4 7.12 -11.84 28.42
CA ALA A 4 6.97 -10.69 29.30
C ALA A 4 5.58 -10.74 29.95
N VAL A 5 5.50 -11.28 31.17
CA VAL A 5 4.35 -11.04 32.06
C VAL A 5 4.57 -9.66 32.67
N VAL A 6 3.87 -8.65 32.16
CA VAL A 6 3.90 -7.33 32.77
C VAL A 6 2.82 -7.25 33.84
N ASN A 7 3.22 -7.28 35.09
CA ASN A 7 2.30 -7.12 36.24
C ASN A 7 1.71 -5.71 36.24
N ALA A 8 0.40 -5.57 36.17
CA ALA A 8 -0.36 -4.34 35.97
C ALA A 8 -0.25 -3.29 37.10
N SER A 9 0.44 -3.57 38.21
CA SER A 9 0.48 -2.69 39.38
C SER A 9 1.45 -1.49 39.28
N SER A 10 2.32 -1.45 38.28
CA SER A 10 3.34 -0.38 38.14
C SER A 10 3.22 0.47 36.88
N ALA A 11 2.31 0.17 35.97
CA ALA A 11 2.23 0.82 34.66
C ALA A 11 1.19 1.98 34.65
N ARG A 12 1.56 3.14 35.15
CA ARG A 12 0.79 4.39 34.90
C ARG A 12 0.84 4.86 33.45
N HIS A 13 1.68 4.25 32.60
CA HIS A 13 1.81 4.51 31.16
C HIS A 13 2.18 3.21 30.49
N GLY A 14 1.18 2.45 30.00
CA GLY A 14 1.39 1.22 29.26
C GLY A 14 1.61 1.48 27.78
N PHE A 15 2.83 1.22 27.30
CA PHE A 15 3.10 1.06 25.87
C PHE A 15 2.72 -0.36 25.47
N VAL A 16 1.77 -0.54 24.54
CA VAL A 16 1.70 -1.71 23.67
C VAL A 16 2.33 -1.31 22.34
N GLY A 17 3.56 -0.86 22.44
CA GLY A 17 4.49 -0.72 21.35
C GLY A 17 5.68 -1.54 21.74
N ALA A 18 5.97 -2.58 21.00
CA ALA A 18 7.11 -3.40 21.29
C ALA A 18 8.39 -2.60 21.09
N PRO A 19 9.28 -2.52 22.07
CA PRO A 19 10.69 -2.25 21.81
C PRO A 19 11.27 -3.50 21.15
N GLY A 20 11.19 -3.58 19.87
CA GLY A 20 11.70 -4.64 19.01
C GLY A 20 12.00 -4.04 17.64
N ALA A 21 12.62 -4.79 16.75
CA ALA A 21 13.19 -4.35 15.48
C ALA A 21 12.30 -3.43 14.59
N LEU A 22 11.02 -3.28 14.89
CA LEU A 22 10.09 -2.50 14.08
C LEU A 22 9.74 -1.10 14.60
N GLY A 23 10.18 -0.68 15.80
CA GLY A 23 9.97 0.69 16.29
C GLY A 23 8.52 1.20 16.25
N VAL A 24 7.55 0.32 16.50
CA VAL A 24 6.12 0.65 16.42
C VAL A 24 5.72 1.48 17.64
N ILE A 25 5.23 2.69 17.43
CA ILE A 25 4.74 3.59 18.47
C ILE A 25 3.22 3.55 18.48
N GLY A 26 2.63 2.90 19.46
CA GLY A 26 1.20 3.02 19.79
C GLY A 26 1.06 3.54 21.21
N GLU A 27 0.50 4.73 21.40
CA GLU A 27 0.15 5.23 22.73
C GLU A 27 -1.22 4.66 23.14
N PHE A 28 -1.20 3.67 24.03
CA PHE A 28 -2.41 3.19 24.69
C PHE A 28 -2.26 3.45 26.21
N ARG A 29 -3.15 4.25 26.79
CA ARG A 29 -3.26 4.33 28.25
C ARG A 29 -4.08 3.15 28.74
N LEU A 30 -3.42 2.18 29.37
CA LEU A 30 -4.04 0.95 29.85
C LEU A 30 -3.79 0.73 31.34
N PRO A 31 -4.68 1.20 32.23
CA PRO A 31 -4.84 0.48 33.48
C PRO A 31 -5.61 -0.81 33.17
N ALA A 32 -4.95 -1.95 33.13
CA ALA A 32 -5.55 -3.26 32.87
C ALA A 32 -5.60 -4.06 34.18
N ARG A 33 -6.67 -4.84 34.41
CA ARG A 33 -6.68 -5.85 35.49
C ARG A 33 -5.74 -7.00 35.18
N ARG A 34 -5.67 -7.39 33.90
CA ARG A 34 -4.81 -8.45 33.40
C ARG A 34 -4.30 -8.10 32.03
N LEU A 35 -3.01 -8.28 31.81
CA LEU A 35 -2.36 -8.17 30.51
C LEU A 35 -1.37 -9.32 30.35
N GLU A 36 -1.63 -10.21 29.39
CA GLU A 36 -0.69 -11.26 28.98
C GLU A 36 -0.35 -11.06 27.50
N ILE A 37 0.93 -11.18 27.16
CA ILE A 37 1.41 -11.04 25.81
C ILE A 37 2.31 -12.22 25.46
N ARG A 38 1.97 -12.95 24.40
CA ARG A 38 2.82 -13.95 23.75
C ARG A 38 3.29 -13.38 22.43
N ARG A 39 4.55 -13.53 22.08
CA ARG A 39 5.15 -12.78 20.98
C ARG A 39 6.19 -13.58 20.23
N ILE A 40 6.23 -13.40 18.91
CA ILE A 40 7.30 -13.80 18.00
C ILE A 40 7.74 -12.58 17.21
N ASP A 41 9.03 -12.29 17.20
CA ASP A 41 9.66 -11.22 16.43
C ASP A 41 10.56 -11.80 15.36
N THR A 42 10.49 -11.21 14.18
CA THR A 42 11.33 -11.51 13.03
C THR A 42 11.86 -10.20 12.42
N PRO A 43 12.74 -10.21 11.42
CA PRO A 43 13.26 -8.97 10.82
C PRO A 43 12.21 -8.02 10.26
N THR A 44 11.12 -8.54 9.66
CA THR A 44 10.07 -7.73 9.05
C THR A 44 8.67 -7.94 9.64
N VAL A 45 8.49 -8.93 10.52
CA VAL A 45 7.19 -9.25 11.12
C VAL A 45 7.30 -9.32 12.64
N THR A 46 6.36 -8.66 13.34
CA THR A 46 6.10 -8.91 14.76
C THR A 46 4.68 -9.42 14.89
N ALA A 47 4.51 -10.60 15.48
CA ALA A 47 3.20 -11.18 15.77
C ALA A 47 3.04 -11.38 17.27
N LEU A 48 1.91 -10.92 17.83
CA LEU A 48 1.62 -11.05 19.25
C LEU A 48 0.16 -11.38 19.52
N ILE A 49 -0.08 -12.25 20.49
CA ILE A 49 -1.40 -12.47 21.07
C ILE A 49 -1.48 -11.65 22.35
N VAL A 50 -2.52 -10.83 22.44
CA VAL A 50 -2.79 -9.95 23.57
C VAL A 50 -4.05 -10.43 24.28
N ASP A 51 -3.90 -10.79 25.56
CA ASP A 51 -4.98 -11.06 26.51
C ASP A 51 -5.09 -9.86 27.45
N LEU A 52 -6.17 -9.09 27.33
CA LEU A 52 -6.39 -7.87 28.08
C LEU A 52 -7.77 -7.86 28.71
N GLU A 53 -7.82 -7.70 30.04
CA GLU A 53 -9.04 -7.47 30.80
C GLU A 53 -9.04 -6.06 31.38
N ARG A 54 -10.11 -5.31 31.15
CA ARG A 54 -10.24 -3.90 31.56
C ARG A 54 -11.65 -3.51 31.94
N ASP A 55 -11.78 -2.59 32.89
CA ASP A 55 -13.06 -2.11 33.39
C ASP A 55 -13.47 -0.75 32.83
N PHE A 56 -12.61 -0.08 32.07
CA PHE A 56 -12.85 1.28 31.59
C PHE A 56 -12.73 1.35 30.09
N ALA A 57 -13.29 2.45 29.54
CA ALA A 57 -13.18 2.77 28.12
C ALA A 57 -11.73 3.15 27.77
N VAL A 58 -11.29 2.74 26.61
CA VAL A 58 -10.01 3.15 26.06
C VAL A 58 -10.18 3.90 24.76
N ALA A 59 -9.28 4.85 24.53
CA ALA A 59 -9.06 5.47 23.23
C ALA A 59 -7.55 5.51 22.98
N GLY A 60 -7.17 5.27 21.76
CA GLY A 60 -5.76 5.29 21.36
C GLY A 60 -5.60 5.61 19.89
N ASN A 61 -4.42 6.10 19.55
CA ASN A 61 -4.02 6.38 18.18
C ASN A 61 -2.91 5.42 17.79
N TRP A 62 -2.95 4.94 16.57
CA TRP A 62 -1.88 4.17 15.95
C TRP A 62 -1.46 4.84 14.65
N PHE A 63 -0.16 4.98 14.46
CA PHE A 63 0.44 5.49 13.24
C PHE A 63 1.82 4.88 13.04
N SER A 64 2.11 4.46 11.83
CA SER A 64 3.47 4.14 11.39
C SER A 64 3.62 4.52 9.91
N PRO A 65 4.76 5.11 9.51
CA PRO A 65 4.99 5.45 8.11
C PRO A 65 5.29 4.23 7.23
N ASP A 66 5.78 3.11 7.82
CA ASP A 66 6.35 1.97 7.10
C ASP A 66 5.90 0.59 7.60
N VAL A 67 5.01 0.56 8.61
CA VAL A 67 4.52 -0.70 9.18
C VAL A 67 3.01 -0.80 9.02
N HIS A 68 2.55 -1.90 8.44
CA HIS A 68 1.13 -2.26 8.37
C HIS A 68 0.73 -3.02 9.61
N TYR A 69 -0.43 -2.70 10.18
CA TYR A 69 -0.97 -3.36 11.35
C TYR A 69 -2.23 -4.15 10.99
N PHE A 70 -2.22 -5.44 11.28
CA PHE A 70 -3.36 -6.35 11.17
C PHE A 70 -3.79 -6.77 12.58
N ASP A 71 -5.08 -6.64 12.86
CA ASP A 71 -5.68 -7.12 14.10
C ASP A 71 -6.75 -8.16 13.76
N MET A 72 -6.69 -9.30 14.41
CA MET A 72 -7.74 -10.30 14.36
C MET A 72 -8.22 -10.63 15.77
N SER A 73 -9.50 -10.39 16.03
CA SER A 73 -10.12 -10.78 17.30
C SER A 73 -10.30 -12.30 17.34
N LEU A 74 -9.79 -12.92 18.39
CA LEU A 74 -9.87 -14.37 18.62
C LEU A 74 -11.14 -14.77 19.39
N ILE A 75 -11.83 -13.80 20.01
CA ILE A 75 -13.16 -13.88 20.61
C ILE A 75 -14.10 -12.86 19.95
N PRO A 76 -15.42 -12.94 20.15
CA PRO A 76 -16.33 -11.91 19.63
C PRO A 76 -15.93 -10.50 20.10
N ARG A 77 -15.75 -9.60 19.15
CA ARG A 77 -15.38 -8.21 19.43
C ARG A 77 -16.59 -7.44 19.98
N PRO A 78 -16.44 -6.66 21.07
CA PRO A 78 -17.51 -5.81 21.57
C PRO A 78 -17.96 -4.78 20.52
N SER A 79 -19.26 -4.53 20.43
CA SER A 79 -19.84 -3.55 19.52
C SER A 79 -19.39 -2.11 19.78
N SER A 80 -18.89 -1.84 20.99
CA SER A 80 -18.27 -0.56 21.38
C SER A 80 -16.88 -0.34 20.78
N SER A 81 -16.26 -1.37 20.17
CA SER A 81 -14.95 -1.25 19.52
C SER A 81 -15.14 -0.58 18.16
N ARG A 82 -14.65 0.66 18.02
CA ARG A 82 -14.82 1.50 16.83
C ARG A 82 -13.52 2.22 16.49
N GLY A 83 -13.40 2.65 15.24
CA GLY A 83 -12.28 3.49 14.80
C GLY A 83 -12.57 4.27 13.55
N CYS A 84 -11.66 5.18 13.23
CA CYS A 84 -11.64 5.95 12.01
C CYS A 84 -10.19 6.25 11.61
N PHE A 85 -9.98 6.58 10.35
CA PHE A 85 -8.72 7.13 9.87
C PHE A 85 -8.86 8.66 9.86
N GLU A 86 -8.36 9.32 10.92
CA GLU A 86 -8.63 10.75 11.21
C GLU A 86 -8.23 11.68 10.06
N ASP A 87 -7.17 11.35 9.33
CA ASP A 87 -6.67 12.15 8.22
C ASP A 87 -7.57 12.06 6.96
N VAL A 88 -8.52 11.08 6.93
CA VAL A 88 -9.36 10.82 5.74
C VAL A 88 -10.85 10.92 6.05
N PHE A 89 -11.31 10.41 7.19
CA PHE A 89 -12.70 10.53 7.64
C PHE A 89 -12.81 10.46 9.17
N ALA A 90 -13.71 11.28 9.74
CA ALA A 90 -13.92 11.36 11.19
C ALA A 90 -15.02 10.42 11.71
N GLU A 91 -15.87 9.88 10.82
CA GLU A 91 -16.98 8.99 11.21
C GLU A 91 -16.44 7.65 11.73
N ARG A 92 -16.76 7.30 12.99
CA ARG A 92 -16.29 6.06 13.61
C ARG A 92 -17.09 4.86 13.15
N GLN A 93 -16.37 3.89 12.60
CA GLN A 93 -16.90 2.61 12.15
C GLN A 93 -16.62 1.52 13.18
N THR A 94 -17.55 0.59 13.39
CA THR A 94 -17.28 -0.60 14.19
C THR A 94 -16.27 -1.50 13.50
N TYR A 95 -15.32 -2.03 14.27
CA TYR A 95 -14.35 -2.99 13.72
C TYR A 95 -15.02 -4.32 13.36
N GLY A 96 -14.54 -4.94 12.28
CA GLY A 96 -14.83 -6.33 11.96
C GLY A 96 -14.05 -7.33 12.85
N LYS A 97 -14.18 -8.65 12.59
CA LYS A 97 -13.31 -9.68 13.20
C LYS A 97 -11.84 -9.38 12.89
N ILE A 98 -11.57 -8.93 11.68
CA ILE A 98 -10.26 -8.49 11.22
C ILE A 98 -10.37 -7.01 10.84
N PHE A 99 -9.39 -6.22 11.24
CA PHE A 99 -9.16 -4.90 10.66
C PHE A 99 -7.67 -4.73 10.32
N VAL A 100 -7.42 -3.80 9.41
CA VAL A 100 -6.08 -3.46 8.93
C VAL A 100 -5.88 -1.96 9.07
N ALA A 101 -4.76 -1.54 9.64
CA ALA A 101 -4.30 -0.17 9.59
C ALA A 101 -3.08 -0.12 8.65
N PRO A 102 -3.25 0.37 7.43
CA PRO A 102 -2.15 0.51 6.49
C PRO A 102 -1.11 1.52 6.97
N ALA A 103 0.15 1.32 6.59
CA ALA A 103 1.21 2.29 6.82
C ALA A 103 0.85 3.64 6.18
N GLY A 104 1.26 4.74 6.81
CA GLY A 104 1.00 6.10 6.37
C GLY A 104 -0.31 6.71 6.90
N TYR A 105 -1.25 5.90 7.41
CA TYR A 105 -2.56 6.39 7.85
C TYR A 105 -2.71 6.34 9.37
N ARG A 106 -3.26 7.42 9.95
CA ARG A 106 -3.51 7.53 11.39
C ARG A 106 -4.84 6.89 11.74
N LEU A 107 -4.78 5.73 12.43
CA LEU A 107 -5.95 5.06 12.99
C LEU A 107 -6.22 5.58 14.40
N ARG A 108 -7.42 6.11 14.64
CA ARG A 108 -7.94 6.36 15.98
C ARG A 108 -8.92 5.26 16.37
N GLY A 109 -8.62 4.56 17.47
CA GLY A 109 -9.45 3.48 17.99
C GLY A 109 -10.05 3.81 19.33
N GLU A 110 -11.24 3.27 19.61
CA GLU A 110 -11.88 3.34 20.91
C GLU A 110 -12.59 2.02 21.25
N GLY A 111 -12.74 1.74 22.53
CA GLY A 111 -13.49 0.61 23.03
C GLY A 111 -14.10 0.91 24.39
N GLY A 112 -15.32 0.40 24.61
CA GLY A 112 -16.09 0.60 25.84
C GLY A 112 -15.47 -0.08 27.09
N PRO A 113 -16.03 0.20 28.27
CA PRO A 113 -15.63 -0.44 29.52
C PRO A 113 -16.09 -1.89 29.60
N GLY A 114 -15.53 -2.66 30.57
CA GLY A 114 -15.94 -4.03 30.84
C GLY A 114 -15.58 -5.00 29.72
N CYS A 115 -14.41 -4.83 29.08
CA CYS A 115 -14.03 -5.55 27.89
C CYS A 115 -12.93 -6.59 28.18
N LEU A 116 -13.20 -7.84 27.81
CA LEU A 116 -12.18 -8.86 27.60
C LEU A 116 -11.74 -8.79 26.13
N GLN A 117 -10.45 -8.59 25.89
CA GLN A 117 -9.85 -8.62 24.56
C GLN A 117 -8.91 -9.82 24.48
N HIS A 118 -9.12 -10.64 23.49
CA HIS A 118 -8.21 -11.69 23.09
C HIS A 118 -8.00 -11.53 21.58
N SER A 119 -6.84 -11.04 21.18
CA SER A 119 -6.57 -10.71 19.79
C SER A 119 -5.15 -11.08 19.36
N LEU A 120 -5.03 -11.47 18.10
CA LEU A 120 -3.76 -11.52 17.38
C LEU A 120 -3.52 -10.16 16.74
N ASN A 121 -2.32 -9.63 16.96
CA ASN A 121 -1.82 -8.39 16.38
C ASN A 121 -0.58 -8.73 15.57
N VAL A 122 -0.60 -8.40 14.29
CA VAL A 122 0.52 -8.66 13.37
C VAL A 122 0.96 -7.34 12.74
N PHE A 123 2.22 -7.02 12.91
CA PHE A 123 2.88 -5.85 12.36
C PHE A 123 3.83 -6.29 11.27
N VAL A 124 3.70 -5.75 10.07
CA VAL A 124 4.52 -6.12 8.93
C VAL A 124 5.17 -4.87 8.34
N ARG A 125 6.49 -4.82 8.34
CA ARG A 125 7.27 -3.80 7.65
C ARG A 125 7.52 -4.27 6.23
N ALA A 126 6.93 -3.60 5.26
CA ALA A 126 7.11 -3.93 3.85
C ALA A 126 6.63 -2.78 2.95
N HIS A 127 6.59 -3.06 1.65
CA HIS A 127 6.08 -2.15 0.62
C HIS A 127 4.67 -1.64 0.93
N PRO A 128 4.29 -0.45 0.45
CA PRO A 128 2.95 0.11 0.61
C PRO A 128 1.86 -0.89 0.17
N LEU A 129 0.80 -1.03 0.98
CA LEU A 129 -0.41 -1.79 0.63
C LEU A 129 -1.22 -1.12 -0.48
N PHE A 130 -1.06 0.20 -0.59
CA PHE A 130 -1.75 1.02 -1.57
C PHE A 130 -0.77 1.71 -2.49
N PRO A 131 -1.19 2.03 -3.72
CA PRO A 131 -0.55 3.10 -4.50
C PRO A 131 -0.59 4.42 -3.73
N ASP A 132 0.23 5.40 -4.13
CA ASP A 132 0.25 6.73 -3.53
C ASP A 132 -1.16 7.32 -3.38
N GLU A 133 -1.40 8.09 -2.32
CA GLU A 133 -2.71 8.71 -2.00
C GLU A 133 -3.26 9.53 -3.16
N ASP A 134 -2.39 10.27 -3.87
CA ASP A 134 -2.75 11.03 -5.06
C ASP A 134 -3.34 10.14 -6.18
N LEU A 135 -3.04 8.84 -6.15
CA LEU A 135 -3.54 7.87 -7.11
C LEU A 135 -4.92 7.31 -6.74
N LEU A 136 -5.32 7.35 -5.47
CA LEU A 136 -6.57 6.79 -4.98
C LEU A 136 -7.74 7.78 -5.09
N GLY A 137 -7.50 9.08 -4.90
CA GLY A 137 -8.52 10.12 -4.98
C GLY A 137 -9.74 9.77 -4.11
N ASP A 138 -10.95 9.88 -4.68
CA ASP A 138 -12.23 9.61 -3.99
C ASP A 138 -12.41 8.16 -3.53
N ASN A 139 -11.57 7.22 -4.00
CA ASN A 139 -11.62 5.81 -3.61
C ASN A 139 -10.92 5.54 -2.27
N LEU A 140 -10.11 6.47 -1.76
CA LEU A 140 -9.34 6.29 -0.53
C LEU A 140 -10.24 6.04 0.69
N ALA A 141 -11.24 6.90 0.91
CA ALA A 141 -12.11 6.79 2.07
C ALA A 141 -12.95 5.50 2.10
N PRO A 142 -13.61 5.06 1.00
CA PRO A 142 -14.25 3.75 0.92
C PRO A 142 -13.30 2.59 1.22
N LEU A 143 -12.08 2.61 0.66
CA LEU A 143 -11.09 1.56 0.82
C LEU A 143 -10.61 1.44 2.28
N LEU A 144 -10.35 2.57 2.94
CA LEU A 144 -10.00 2.59 4.36
C LEU A 144 -11.15 2.17 5.27
N LYS A 145 -12.42 2.46 4.90
CA LYS A 145 -13.58 1.91 5.60
C LYS A 145 -13.64 0.38 5.48
N ASP A 146 -13.33 -0.18 4.31
CA ASP A 146 -13.23 -1.63 4.11
C ASP A 146 -12.09 -2.23 4.96
N CYS A 147 -10.98 -1.50 5.16
CA CYS A 147 -9.89 -1.92 6.04
C CYS A 147 -10.33 -2.09 7.50
N LEU A 148 -11.31 -1.32 8.00
CA LEU A 148 -11.84 -1.48 9.36
C LEU A 148 -12.73 -2.72 9.53
N ARG A 149 -13.21 -3.29 8.43
CA ARG A 149 -14.03 -4.51 8.38
C ARG A 149 -13.51 -5.46 7.32
N PHE A 150 -12.23 -5.78 7.42
CA PHE A 150 -11.52 -6.55 6.41
C PHE A 150 -12.09 -7.96 6.25
N LYS A 151 -12.50 -8.31 5.04
CA LYS A 151 -13.13 -9.59 4.73
C LYS A 151 -12.36 -10.30 3.62
N SER A 152 -11.53 -11.25 4.01
CA SER A 152 -10.80 -12.14 3.11
C SER A 152 -10.58 -13.48 3.80
N GLU A 153 -11.03 -14.56 3.19
CA GLU A 153 -10.81 -15.91 3.71
C GLU A 153 -9.33 -16.28 3.70
N ALA A 154 -8.58 -15.90 2.66
CA ALA A 154 -7.15 -16.15 2.57
C ALA A 154 -6.40 -15.46 3.72
N VAL A 155 -6.66 -14.16 3.95
CA VAL A 155 -6.08 -13.39 5.04
C VAL A 155 -6.47 -13.99 6.41
N ARG A 156 -7.73 -14.40 6.58
CA ARG A 156 -8.19 -15.03 7.82
C ARG A 156 -7.41 -16.31 8.12
N HIS A 157 -7.25 -17.20 7.17
CA HIS A 157 -6.53 -18.47 7.36
C HIS A 157 -5.04 -18.24 7.70
N ILE A 158 -4.41 -17.24 7.05
CA ILE A 158 -3.01 -16.91 7.36
C ILE A 158 -2.90 -16.38 8.80
N LEU A 159 -3.79 -15.47 9.21
CA LEU A 159 -3.80 -14.94 10.58
C LEU A 159 -4.07 -16.05 11.62
N GLU A 160 -5.00 -16.96 11.35
CA GLU A 160 -5.26 -18.13 12.23
C GLU A 160 -4.03 -19.03 12.35
N ARG A 161 -3.27 -19.23 11.26
CA ARG A 161 -2.02 -19.97 11.28
C ARG A 161 -0.93 -19.26 12.10
N ILE A 162 -0.79 -17.94 11.94
CA ILE A 162 0.12 -17.14 12.78
C ILE A 162 -0.29 -17.21 14.25
N ALA A 163 -1.59 -17.10 14.56
CA ALA A 163 -2.09 -17.20 15.94
C ALA A 163 -1.73 -18.55 16.58
N SER A 164 -1.91 -19.65 15.85
CA SER A 164 -1.52 -20.99 16.31
C SER A 164 -0.02 -21.06 16.62
N GLU A 165 0.81 -20.48 15.78
CA GLU A 165 2.27 -20.49 15.96
C GLU A 165 2.70 -19.63 17.15
N VAL A 166 2.10 -18.45 17.33
CA VAL A 166 2.36 -17.59 18.50
C VAL A 166 1.86 -18.23 19.79
N ALA A 167 0.74 -18.97 19.74
CA ALA A 167 0.19 -19.67 20.91
C ALA A 167 1.07 -20.83 21.37
N GLN A 168 1.65 -21.57 20.43
CA GLN A 168 2.48 -22.76 20.67
C GLN A 168 3.70 -22.75 19.75
N PRO A 169 4.72 -21.92 20.05
CA PRO A 169 5.92 -21.84 19.23
C PRO A 169 6.68 -23.16 19.17
N GLY A 170 7.11 -23.55 17.97
CA GLY A 170 7.89 -24.73 17.71
C GLY A 170 9.26 -24.44 17.08
N PHE A 171 9.88 -25.48 16.52
CA PHE A 171 11.09 -25.32 15.73
C PHE A 171 10.78 -24.49 14.47
N ALA A 172 11.66 -23.52 14.16
CA ALA A 172 11.54 -22.61 13.00
C ALA A 172 10.30 -21.69 13.00
N SER A 173 9.66 -21.43 14.15
CA SER A 173 8.51 -20.53 14.28
C SER A 173 8.77 -19.13 13.71
N GLU A 174 9.97 -18.58 13.91
CA GLU A 174 10.35 -17.26 13.39
C GLU A 174 10.34 -17.24 11.86
N ILE A 175 10.91 -18.28 11.22
CA ILE A 175 10.92 -18.39 9.74
C ILE A 175 9.49 -18.53 9.20
N LEU A 176 8.66 -19.34 9.89
CA LEU A 176 7.27 -19.54 9.49
C LEU A 176 6.46 -18.24 9.61
N VAL A 177 6.58 -17.53 10.72
CA VAL A 177 5.87 -16.27 10.97
C VAL A 177 6.32 -15.19 9.98
N GLU A 178 7.62 -15.12 9.67
CA GLU A 178 8.14 -14.20 8.62
C GLU A 178 7.50 -14.49 7.26
N GLY A 179 7.52 -15.73 6.81
CA GLY A 179 6.92 -16.13 5.53
C GLY A 179 5.41 -15.90 5.46
N LEU A 180 4.69 -16.22 6.55
CA LEU A 180 3.25 -15.98 6.67
C LEU A 180 2.92 -14.48 6.69
N GLY A 181 3.71 -13.65 7.36
CA GLY A 181 3.51 -12.20 7.40
C GLY A 181 3.68 -11.54 6.02
N LEU A 182 4.67 -11.96 5.25
CA LEU A 182 4.84 -11.49 3.86
C LEU A 182 3.69 -11.96 2.95
N THR A 183 3.25 -13.21 3.13
CA THR A 183 2.09 -13.75 2.41
C THR A 183 0.80 -13.01 2.77
N LEU A 184 0.61 -12.70 4.07
CA LEU A 184 -0.50 -11.90 4.58
C LEU A 184 -0.59 -10.54 3.87
N LEU A 185 0.54 -9.86 3.75
CA LEU A 185 0.62 -8.56 3.07
C LEU A 185 0.23 -8.68 1.60
N ALA A 186 0.76 -9.68 0.89
CA ALA A 186 0.46 -9.91 -0.53
C ALA A 186 -1.03 -10.22 -0.76
N GLU A 187 -1.65 -11.06 0.07
CA GLU A 187 -3.08 -11.39 -0.03
C GLU A 187 -3.97 -10.19 0.33
N ALA A 188 -3.57 -9.37 1.31
CA ALA A 188 -4.27 -8.14 1.64
C ALA A 188 -4.22 -7.14 0.46
N ALA A 189 -3.04 -6.94 -0.14
CA ALA A 189 -2.87 -6.06 -1.30
C ALA A 189 -3.74 -6.50 -2.49
N ARG A 190 -3.77 -7.80 -2.82
CA ARG A 190 -4.62 -8.36 -3.89
C ARG A 190 -6.11 -8.12 -3.65
N MET A 191 -6.57 -8.32 -2.40
CA MET A 191 -7.98 -8.08 -2.06
C MET A 191 -8.33 -6.60 -2.23
N LEU A 192 -7.47 -5.69 -1.77
CA LEU A 192 -7.68 -4.25 -1.89
C LEU A 192 -7.63 -3.80 -3.35
N GLU A 193 -6.73 -4.37 -4.16
CA GLU A 193 -6.68 -4.13 -5.60
C GLU A 193 -7.98 -4.58 -6.30
N THR A 194 -8.53 -5.73 -5.93
CA THR A 194 -9.81 -6.22 -6.45
C THR A 194 -10.94 -5.26 -6.11
N ARG A 195 -10.97 -4.73 -4.87
CA ARG A 195 -11.97 -3.72 -4.44
C ARG A 195 -11.86 -2.42 -5.25
N LEU A 196 -10.66 -1.96 -5.52
CA LEU A 196 -10.43 -0.81 -6.40
C LEU A 196 -10.89 -1.08 -7.84
N GLY A 197 -10.69 -2.31 -8.33
CA GLY A 197 -11.17 -2.73 -9.65
C GLY A 197 -12.70 -2.83 -9.75
N ASP A 198 -13.37 -3.30 -8.70
CA ASP A 198 -14.84 -3.44 -8.66
C ASP A 198 -15.58 -2.11 -8.56
N GLN A 199 -14.95 -1.07 -8.00
CA GLN A 199 -15.52 0.29 -7.93
C GLN A 199 -15.36 1.05 -9.25
N GLY A 200 -14.46 0.60 -10.14
CA GLY A 200 -14.38 1.06 -11.53
C GLY A 200 -15.50 0.45 -12.37
N ARG A 201 -16.11 1.26 -13.25
CA ARG A 201 -17.12 0.81 -14.24
C ARG A 201 -16.70 -0.53 -14.85
N LYS A 202 -17.64 -1.49 -14.99
CA LYS A 202 -17.41 -2.77 -15.68
C LYS A 202 -16.70 -2.53 -17.03
N GLY A 203 -15.40 -2.86 -17.09
CA GLY A 203 -14.58 -2.78 -18.30
C GLY A 203 -13.59 -1.60 -18.38
N GLY A 204 -13.65 -0.59 -17.50
CA GLY A 204 -12.73 0.57 -17.48
C GLY A 204 -11.39 0.31 -16.77
N LEU A 205 -10.44 1.23 -16.95
CA LEU A 205 -9.19 1.25 -16.21
C LEU A 205 -9.37 2.15 -14.99
N PRO A 206 -9.21 1.66 -13.75
CA PRO A 206 -9.32 2.49 -12.54
C PRO A 206 -8.36 3.69 -12.60
N LEU A 207 -8.76 4.82 -12.05
CA LEU A 207 -7.98 6.06 -12.09
C LEU A 207 -6.54 5.89 -11.57
N TRP A 208 -6.37 5.11 -10.50
CA TRP A 208 -5.06 4.82 -9.94
C TRP A 208 -4.12 4.10 -10.94
N ARG A 209 -4.64 3.16 -11.75
CA ARG A 209 -3.84 2.51 -12.81
C ARG A 209 -3.46 3.49 -13.91
N ILE A 210 -4.34 4.43 -14.24
CA ILE A 210 -4.04 5.50 -15.19
C ILE A 210 -2.89 6.35 -14.67
N LYS A 211 -2.98 6.82 -13.43
CA LYS A 211 -1.93 7.62 -12.80
C LYS A 211 -0.62 6.85 -12.64
N LEU A 212 -0.67 5.55 -12.29
CA LEU A 212 0.51 4.68 -12.24
C LEU A 212 1.22 4.60 -13.60
N ILE A 213 0.45 4.46 -14.69
CA ILE A 213 0.97 4.50 -16.06
C ILE A 213 1.57 5.88 -16.34
N GLU A 214 0.86 6.95 -15.99
CA GLU A 214 1.31 8.33 -16.21
C GLU A 214 2.60 8.64 -15.46
N ALA A 215 2.68 8.27 -14.19
CA ALA A 215 3.88 8.42 -13.37
C ALA A 215 5.05 7.63 -13.98
N ARG A 216 4.88 6.34 -14.32
CA ARG A 216 5.93 5.53 -14.93
C ARG A 216 6.41 6.10 -16.28
N VAL A 217 5.51 6.68 -17.06
CA VAL A 217 5.85 7.32 -18.34
C VAL A 217 6.56 8.65 -18.12
N ARG A 218 6.16 9.44 -17.12
CA ARG A 218 6.73 10.77 -16.86
C ARG A 218 8.06 10.72 -16.10
N ASP A 219 8.19 9.84 -15.10
CA ASP A 219 9.33 9.83 -14.17
C ASP A 219 10.42 8.85 -14.58
N GLY A 220 10.11 7.89 -15.45
CA GLY A 220 11.09 6.90 -15.94
C GLY A 220 12.14 7.53 -16.86
N GLU A 221 13.41 7.12 -16.74
CA GLU A 221 14.50 7.62 -17.57
C GLU A 221 14.30 7.36 -19.08
N ARG A 222 13.63 6.28 -19.43
CA ARG A 222 13.28 5.91 -20.82
C ARG A 222 11.78 5.64 -20.97
N ALA A 223 11.28 5.80 -22.18
CA ALA A 223 9.90 5.44 -22.53
C ALA A 223 9.66 3.94 -22.28
N PRO A 224 8.66 3.56 -21.46
CA PRO A 224 8.31 2.16 -21.24
C PRO A 224 7.60 1.57 -22.46
N SER A 225 7.77 0.27 -22.68
CA SER A 225 7.00 -0.47 -23.67
C SER A 225 5.56 -0.72 -23.17
N ILE A 226 4.63 -0.99 -24.10
CA ILE A 226 3.26 -1.37 -23.74
C ILE A 226 3.22 -2.67 -22.94
N ALA A 227 4.19 -3.57 -23.13
CA ALA A 227 4.32 -4.79 -22.35
C ALA A 227 4.69 -4.50 -20.90
N GLU A 228 5.69 -3.63 -20.66
CA GLU A 228 6.08 -3.18 -19.31
C GLU A 228 4.92 -2.50 -18.57
N LEU A 229 4.17 -1.62 -19.26
CA LEU A 229 2.98 -0.97 -18.68
C LEU A 229 1.84 -1.94 -18.37
N ALA A 230 1.66 -2.96 -19.22
CA ALA A 230 0.65 -4.00 -19.00
C ALA A 230 1.02 -4.88 -17.79
N GLU A 231 2.30 -5.25 -17.67
CA GLU A 231 2.83 -5.99 -16.52
C GLU A 231 2.69 -5.19 -15.23
N LEU A 232 3.07 -3.89 -15.26
CA LEU A 232 2.92 -2.97 -14.14
C LEU A 232 1.46 -2.89 -13.62
N CYS A 233 0.49 -2.99 -14.53
CA CYS A 233 -0.94 -2.98 -14.20
C CYS A 233 -1.54 -4.38 -13.98
N SER A 234 -0.75 -5.46 -14.02
CA SER A 234 -1.23 -6.85 -13.97
C SER A 234 -2.31 -7.14 -15.01
N LEU A 235 -2.15 -6.61 -16.23
CA LEU A 235 -3.07 -6.75 -17.36
C LEU A 235 -2.37 -7.35 -18.58
N SER A 236 -3.13 -7.99 -19.47
CA SER A 236 -2.63 -8.26 -20.80
C SER A 236 -2.52 -6.97 -21.63
N ARG A 237 -1.60 -6.91 -22.61
CA ARG A 237 -1.46 -5.76 -23.52
C ARG A 237 -2.78 -5.37 -24.19
N ARG A 238 -3.62 -6.35 -24.53
CA ARG A 238 -4.93 -6.12 -25.15
C ARG A 238 -5.90 -5.45 -24.17
N GLN A 239 -5.94 -5.93 -22.92
CA GLN A 239 -6.78 -5.34 -21.85
C GLN A 239 -6.34 -3.91 -21.55
N LEU A 240 -5.04 -3.67 -21.32
CA LEU A 240 -4.52 -2.34 -21.09
C LEU A 240 -4.88 -1.37 -22.22
N THR A 241 -4.59 -1.73 -23.47
CA THR A 241 -4.82 -0.84 -24.62
C THR A 241 -6.29 -0.47 -24.78
N ARG A 242 -7.19 -1.44 -24.58
CA ARG A 242 -8.63 -1.22 -24.65
C ARG A 242 -9.10 -0.33 -23.50
N ALA A 243 -8.81 -0.74 -22.26
CA ALA A 243 -9.30 -0.07 -21.05
C ALA A 243 -8.76 1.35 -20.92
N TYR A 244 -7.48 1.58 -21.26
CA TYR A 244 -6.88 2.92 -21.26
C TYR A 244 -7.58 3.86 -22.26
N ARG A 245 -7.89 3.34 -23.48
CA ARG A 245 -8.59 4.14 -24.51
C ARG A 245 -10.04 4.42 -24.11
N GLU A 246 -10.74 3.45 -23.53
CA GLU A 246 -12.12 3.60 -23.05
C GLU A 246 -12.21 4.68 -21.97
N GLU A 247 -11.22 4.77 -21.09
CA GLU A 247 -11.25 5.69 -19.95
C GLU A 247 -10.70 7.09 -20.30
N THR A 248 -9.60 7.17 -21.08
CA THR A 248 -8.91 8.44 -21.35
C THR A 248 -9.24 9.05 -22.71
N GLY A 249 -9.98 8.34 -23.57
CA GLY A 249 -10.29 8.73 -24.95
C GLY A 249 -9.09 8.63 -25.91
N ARG A 250 -7.89 8.29 -25.44
CA ARG A 250 -6.66 8.18 -26.26
C ARG A 250 -5.95 6.85 -26.05
N THR A 251 -5.10 6.44 -26.98
CA THR A 251 -4.34 5.21 -26.82
C THR A 251 -3.15 5.43 -25.88
N VAL A 252 -2.81 4.42 -25.08
CA VAL A 252 -1.61 4.45 -24.23
C VAL A 252 -0.32 4.66 -25.04
N SER A 253 -0.25 4.14 -26.27
CA SER A 253 0.89 4.40 -27.18
C SER A 253 1.00 5.87 -27.59
N ALA A 254 -0.13 6.55 -27.84
CA ALA A 254 -0.13 7.98 -28.17
C ALA A 254 0.36 8.81 -26.96
N PHE A 255 -0.06 8.47 -25.76
CA PHE A 255 0.41 9.13 -24.55
C PHE A 255 1.92 8.95 -24.33
N VAL A 256 2.43 7.72 -24.43
CA VAL A 256 3.87 7.45 -24.32
C VAL A 256 4.65 8.23 -25.37
N GLN A 257 4.17 8.28 -26.62
CA GLN A 257 4.82 9.00 -27.70
C GLN A 257 4.86 10.52 -27.44
N GLU A 258 3.76 11.10 -26.95
CA GLU A 258 3.67 12.52 -26.59
C GLU A 258 4.74 12.91 -25.57
N ILE A 259 4.78 12.21 -24.42
CA ILE A 259 5.77 12.46 -23.36
C ILE A 259 7.21 12.25 -23.85
N THR A 260 7.42 11.22 -24.68
CA THR A 260 8.74 10.94 -25.28
C THR A 260 9.22 12.10 -26.16
N VAL A 261 8.30 12.70 -26.95
CA VAL A 261 8.62 13.84 -27.81
C VAL A 261 8.88 15.10 -26.97
N GLU A 262 8.11 15.35 -25.91
CA GLU A 262 8.35 16.48 -25.00
C GLU A 262 9.74 16.38 -24.33
N ARG A 263 10.14 15.20 -23.86
CA ARG A 263 11.51 14.97 -23.37
C ARG A 263 12.58 15.22 -24.44
N ALA A 264 12.31 14.74 -25.66
CA ALA A 264 13.24 14.98 -26.76
C ALA A 264 13.40 16.48 -27.05
N LYS A 265 12.32 17.26 -26.99
CA LYS A 265 12.36 18.72 -27.13
C LYS A 265 13.28 19.35 -26.08
N THR A 266 13.10 18.99 -24.81
CA THR A 266 13.95 19.46 -23.69
C THR A 266 15.42 19.11 -23.94
N LEU A 267 15.74 17.85 -24.27
CA LEU A 267 17.11 17.45 -24.55
C LEU A 267 17.72 18.14 -25.78
N LEU A 268 16.90 18.46 -26.79
CA LEU A 268 17.35 19.17 -28.01
C LEU A 268 17.66 20.63 -27.73
N THR A 269 16.93 21.29 -26.82
CA THR A 269 17.15 22.68 -26.44
C THR A 269 18.25 22.86 -25.41
N ASP A 270 18.27 22.00 -24.40
CA ASP A 270 19.08 22.19 -23.19
C ASP A 270 20.45 21.51 -23.26
N THR A 271 20.69 20.66 -24.28
CA THR A 271 21.95 19.93 -24.40
C THR A 271 22.51 19.93 -25.83
N ASP A 272 23.84 19.84 -25.96
CA ASP A 272 24.54 19.69 -27.24
C ASP A 272 24.64 18.26 -27.75
N ARG A 273 23.93 17.34 -27.13
CA ARG A 273 23.95 15.92 -27.50
C ARG A 273 23.64 15.72 -28.99
N PRO A 274 24.37 14.86 -29.69
CA PRO A 274 24.04 14.49 -31.07
C PRO A 274 22.59 13.99 -31.16
N ILE A 275 21.88 14.27 -32.27
CA ILE A 275 20.48 13.84 -32.47
C ILE A 275 20.33 12.31 -32.24
N ARG A 276 21.32 11.53 -32.66
CA ARG A 276 21.35 10.09 -32.42
C ARG A 276 21.37 9.76 -30.92
N ALA A 277 22.17 10.47 -30.12
CA ALA A 277 22.24 10.27 -28.68
C ALA A 277 20.93 10.67 -27.99
N VAL A 278 20.26 11.75 -28.45
CA VAL A 278 18.93 12.12 -27.97
C VAL A 278 17.91 11.03 -28.27
N ALA A 279 17.90 10.48 -29.50
CA ALA A 279 17.01 9.38 -29.88
C ALA A 279 17.16 8.17 -28.93
N HIS A 280 18.39 7.76 -28.63
CA HIS A 280 18.65 6.68 -27.69
C HIS A 280 18.23 7.02 -26.25
N ALA A 281 18.49 8.23 -25.79
CA ALA A 281 18.14 8.67 -24.44
C ALA A 281 16.62 8.65 -24.20
N VAL A 282 15.81 8.93 -25.23
CA VAL A 282 14.35 8.86 -25.12
C VAL A 282 13.76 7.49 -25.49
N GLY A 283 14.61 6.46 -25.71
CA GLY A 283 14.20 5.08 -25.88
C GLY A 283 14.01 4.58 -27.31
N PHE A 284 14.42 5.34 -28.32
CA PHE A 284 14.41 4.87 -29.71
C PHE A 284 15.70 4.12 -30.06
N THR A 285 15.55 2.89 -30.52
CA THR A 285 16.68 2.08 -31.05
C THR A 285 17.11 2.54 -32.46
N ASN A 286 16.17 3.13 -33.22
CA ASN A 286 16.43 3.59 -34.59
C ASN A 286 16.26 5.12 -34.70
N PRO A 287 17.34 5.88 -34.98
CA PRO A 287 17.29 7.33 -35.15
C PRO A 287 16.34 7.84 -36.26
N ALA A 288 16.15 7.04 -37.33
CA ALA A 288 15.22 7.41 -38.41
C ALA A 288 13.77 7.29 -37.95
N ALA A 289 13.44 6.26 -37.15
CA ALA A 289 12.13 6.11 -36.52
C ALA A 289 11.84 7.27 -35.57
N PHE A 290 12.83 7.69 -34.77
CA PHE A 290 12.77 8.86 -33.91
C PHE A 290 12.47 10.14 -34.72
N ALA A 291 13.27 10.40 -35.78
CA ALA A 291 13.10 11.61 -36.60
C ALA A 291 11.70 11.71 -37.22
N ASN A 292 11.15 10.58 -37.68
CA ASN A 292 9.79 10.50 -38.22
C ASN A 292 8.72 10.70 -37.16
N ALA A 293 8.87 10.09 -35.98
CA ALA A 293 7.94 10.27 -34.85
C ALA A 293 7.95 11.74 -34.36
N PHE A 294 9.13 12.29 -34.18
CA PHE A 294 9.31 13.69 -33.76
C PHE A 294 8.69 14.66 -34.77
N ARG A 295 8.97 14.49 -36.10
CA ARG A 295 8.41 15.34 -37.15
C ARG A 295 6.86 15.27 -37.16
N ARG A 296 6.27 14.10 -37.01
CA ARG A 296 4.80 13.97 -36.94
C ARG A 296 4.20 14.71 -35.74
N ALA A 297 4.87 14.69 -34.59
CA ALA A 297 4.36 15.31 -33.36
C ALA A 297 4.72 16.81 -33.24
N ALA A 298 5.91 17.22 -33.71
CA ALA A 298 6.41 18.60 -33.58
C ALA A 298 6.31 19.43 -34.86
N GLY A 299 5.83 18.86 -35.97
CA GLY A 299 5.69 19.53 -37.25
C GLY A 299 7.00 19.74 -38.01
N GLN A 300 8.16 19.55 -37.40
CA GLN A 300 9.49 19.76 -37.97
C GLN A 300 10.49 18.70 -37.51
N THR A 301 11.63 18.58 -38.22
CA THR A 301 12.66 17.60 -37.86
C THR A 301 13.38 17.97 -36.55
N PRO A 302 13.95 17.01 -35.81
CA PRO A 302 14.73 17.29 -34.60
C PRO A 302 15.86 18.30 -34.81
N ARG A 303 16.50 18.25 -35.98
CA ARG A 303 17.58 19.20 -36.37
C ARG A 303 17.04 20.62 -36.56
N ALA A 304 15.95 20.79 -37.32
CA ALA A 304 15.30 22.08 -37.54
C ALA A 304 14.80 22.64 -36.19
N TYR A 305 14.17 21.82 -35.37
CA TYR A 305 13.69 22.23 -34.05
C TYR A 305 14.81 22.81 -33.18
N ARG A 306 15.96 22.12 -33.11
CA ARG A 306 17.14 22.62 -32.38
C ARG A 306 17.62 23.98 -32.90
N GLN A 307 17.71 24.11 -34.22
CA GLN A 307 18.17 25.37 -34.84
C GLN A 307 17.23 26.55 -34.53
N THR A 308 15.92 26.35 -34.64
CA THR A 308 14.91 27.38 -34.40
C THR A 308 14.82 27.82 -32.93
N ARG A 309 15.21 26.97 -31.99
CA ARG A 309 15.08 27.23 -30.54
C ARG A 309 16.36 27.78 -29.91
N ARG A 310 17.50 27.68 -30.59
CA ARG A 310 18.81 28.12 -30.10
C ARG A 310 19.39 29.32 -30.89
N GLY A 311 18.80 29.67 -32.00
CA GLY A 311 19.08 30.91 -32.75
C GLY A 311 18.07 31.99 -32.37
#